data_1bf05a58578b5e7e58ae80db6f1c5526
#
_entry.id   1bf05a58578b5e7e58ae80db6f1c5526
#
_cell.length_a   1.000
_cell.length_b   1.000
_cell.length_c   1.000
_cell.angle_alpha   90.00
_cell.angle_beta   90.00
_cell.angle_gamma   90.00
#
_symmetry.space_group_name_H-M   'P 1'
#
loop_
_entity.id
_entity.type
_entity.pdbx_description
1 polymer ?
#
loop_
_entity_poly.entity_id
_entity_poly.type
_entity_poly.pdbx_seq_one_letter_code
_entity_poly.pdbx_strand_id
1 'polypeptide(L)'
;MILADTSLWIDQLRRPTGPLTAMLEEGLVVMHPFVIGELACGNLRNRRSLLEMWADLPALPSATDAEVLHFIDRHALAGGGLGYVDVHLLASATLATRRSGRRTKHWFSG
;
A
#
# COMPACT_ATOMS: atom_id res chain seq x y z
N MET A 1 0.80 -1.49 11.78
CA MET A 1 0.60 -2.11 10.45
C MET A 1 1.32 -1.29 9.39
N ILE A 2 1.82 -1.94 8.39
CA ILE A 2 2.60 -1.31 7.33
C ILE A 2 1.89 -1.55 5.99
N LEU A 3 1.56 -0.46 5.30
CA LEU A 3 1.11 -0.50 3.91
C LEU A 3 2.30 -0.14 3.02
N ALA A 4 2.88 -1.14 2.38
CA ALA A 4 4.00 -0.95 1.46
C ALA A 4 3.48 -0.61 0.06
N ASP A 5 4.06 0.39 -0.58
CA ASP A 5 3.69 0.75 -1.93
C ASP A 5 4.31 -0.21 -2.97
N THR A 6 3.94 0.00 -4.22
CA THR A 6 4.38 -0.84 -5.33
C THR A 6 5.91 -0.88 -5.46
N SER A 7 6.58 0.27 -5.30
CA SER A 7 8.04 0.34 -5.46
C SER A 7 8.77 -0.47 -4.39
N LEU A 8 8.27 -0.46 -3.16
CA LEU A 8 8.85 -1.25 -2.08
C LEU A 8 8.67 -2.74 -2.33
N TRP A 9 7.52 -3.15 -2.84
CA TRP A 9 7.30 -4.54 -3.22
C TRP A 9 8.21 -4.99 -4.36
N ILE A 10 8.41 -4.15 -5.37
CA ILE A 10 9.33 -4.44 -6.47
C ILE A 10 10.76 -4.63 -5.94
N ASP A 11 11.20 -3.76 -5.04
CA ASP A 11 12.50 -3.90 -4.40
C ASP A 11 12.61 -5.21 -3.61
N GLN A 12 11.53 -5.60 -2.92
CA GLN A 12 11.47 -6.86 -2.18
C GLN A 12 11.63 -8.07 -3.10
N LEU A 13 11.02 -8.04 -4.29
CA LEU A 13 11.15 -9.11 -5.27
C LEU A 13 12.58 -9.23 -5.81
N ARG A 14 13.27 -8.11 -5.95
CA ARG A 14 14.67 -8.08 -6.40
C ARG A 14 15.63 -8.48 -5.30
N ARG A 15 15.32 -8.17 -4.05
CA ARG A 15 16.15 -8.43 -2.87
C ARG A 15 15.30 -9.08 -1.78
N PRO A 16 15.11 -10.41 -1.84
CA PRO A 16 14.22 -11.09 -0.89
C PRO A 16 14.63 -10.97 0.58
N THR A 17 15.85 -10.51 0.86
CA THR A 17 16.34 -10.29 2.23
C THR A 17 16.20 -8.84 2.68
N GLY A 18 15.41 -8.05 1.96
CA GLY A 18 15.21 -6.63 2.27
C GLY A 18 14.40 -6.41 3.54
N PRO A 19 14.21 -5.12 3.92
CA PRO A 19 13.57 -4.76 5.19
C PRO A 19 12.11 -5.22 5.31
N LEU A 20 11.42 -5.42 4.20
CA LEU A 20 10.03 -5.86 4.21
C LEU A 20 9.89 -7.32 4.69
N THR A 21 10.94 -8.13 4.54
CA THR A 21 10.90 -9.55 4.93
C THR A 21 10.56 -9.73 6.40
N ALA A 22 11.23 -8.99 7.29
CA ALA A 22 10.96 -9.07 8.73
C ALA A 22 9.53 -8.65 9.07
N MET A 23 9.02 -7.63 8.41
CA MET A 23 7.65 -7.16 8.62
C MET A 23 6.62 -8.20 8.16
N LEU A 24 6.88 -8.88 7.04
CA LEU A 24 6.03 -9.96 6.56
C LEU A 24 6.02 -11.14 7.54
N GLU A 25 7.18 -11.53 8.06
CA GLU A 25 7.31 -12.61 9.03
C GLU A 25 6.56 -12.30 10.32
N GLU A 26 6.52 -11.06 10.74
CA GLU A 26 5.81 -10.61 11.93
C GLU A 26 4.32 -10.36 11.70
N GLY A 27 3.83 -10.52 10.46
CA GLY A 27 2.43 -10.29 10.14
C GLY A 27 1.99 -8.83 10.19
N LEU A 28 2.91 -7.91 9.98
CA LEU A 28 2.65 -6.47 10.10
C LEU A 28 2.27 -5.80 8.79
N VAL A 29 2.36 -6.52 7.67
CA VAL A 29 2.13 -5.95 6.34
C VAL A 29 0.67 -6.11 5.94
N VAL A 30 0.07 -5.01 5.49
CA VAL A 30 -1.28 -5.01 4.91
C VAL A 30 -1.18 -4.67 3.42
N MET A 31 -2.20 -5.06 2.68
CA MET A 31 -2.28 -4.88 1.24
C MET A 31 -3.43 -3.95 0.89
N HIS A 32 -3.31 -3.30 -0.26
CA HIS A 32 -4.34 -2.43 -0.81
C HIS A 32 -4.62 -2.85 -2.25
N PRO A 33 -5.89 -2.80 -2.71
CA PRO A 33 -6.24 -3.22 -4.07
C PRO A 33 -5.44 -2.51 -5.17
N PHE A 34 -5.14 -1.24 -5.00
CA PHE A 34 -4.38 -0.48 -6.00
C PHE A 34 -2.93 -0.97 -6.10
N VAL A 35 -2.34 -1.37 -4.98
CA VAL A 35 -0.98 -1.94 -4.99
C VAL A 35 -0.97 -3.27 -5.72
N ILE A 36 -1.91 -4.15 -5.42
CA ILE A 36 -2.04 -5.42 -6.15
C ILE A 36 -2.24 -5.16 -7.65
N GLY A 37 -3.11 -4.22 -7.99
CA GLY A 37 -3.39 -3.87 -9.38
C GLY A 37 -2.15 -3.38 -10.12
N GLU A 38 -1.37 -2.49 -9.51
CA GLU A 38 -0.14 -1.99 -10.10
C GLU A 38 0.91 -3.11 -10.27
N LEU A 39 1.06 -3.96 -9.26
CA LEU A 39 1.97 -5.11 -9.35
C LEU A 39 1.51 -6.09 -10.44
N ALA A 40 0.22 -6.31 -10.57
CA ALA A 40 -0.35 -7.21 -11.58
C ALA A 40 -0.14 -6.70 -13.01
N CYS A 41 0.01 -5.39 -13.20
CA CYS A 41 0.32 -4.80 -14.50
C CYS A 41 1.78 -5.03 -14.92
N GLY A 42 2.63 -5.42 -13.98
CA GLY A 42 4.04 -5.66 -14.25
C GLY A 42 4.31 -7.06 -14.80
N ASN A 43 5.57 -7.27 -15.17
CA ASN A 43 6.04 -8.54 -15.69
C ASN A 43 6.60 -9.38 -14.56
N LEU A 44 5.77 -10.25 -13.99
CA LEU A 44 6.08 -11.02 -12.80
C LEU A 44 6.52 -12.44 -13.13
N ARG A 45 7.62 -12.89 -12.51
CA ARG A 45 7.95 -14.31 -12.40
C ARG A 45 7.04 -14.93 -11.34
N ASN A 46 6.62 -16.17 -11.57
CA ASN A 46 5.71 -16.88 -10.65
C ASN A 46 4.45 -16.07 -10.34
N ARG A 47 3.91 -15.47 -11.39
CA ARG A 47 2.77 -14.54 -11.30
C ARG A 47 1.61 -15.07 -10.45
N ARG A 48 1.18 -16.30 -10.71
CA ARG A 48 0.04 -16.89 -9.98
C ARG A 48 0.32 -16.98 -8.49
N SER A 49 1.49 -17.50 -8.12
CA SER A 49 1.88 -17.66 -6.71
C SER A 49 1.96 -16.32 -5.99
N LEU A 50 2.53 -15.31 -6.65
CA LEU A 50 2.65 -13.96 -6.08
C LEU A 50 1.29 -13.31 -5.89
N LEU A 51 0.43 -13.35 -6.88
CA LEU A 51 -0.91 -12.76 -6.78
C LEU A 51 -1.75 -13.45 -5.69
N GLU A 52 -1.65 -14.76 -5.56
CA GLU A 52 -2.32 -15.51 -4.50
C GLU A 52 -1.78 -15.11 -3.12
N MET A 53 -0.48 -14.99 -2.97
CA MET A 53 0.16 -14.58 -1.72
C MET A 53 -0.31 -13.18 -1.30
N TRP A 54 -0.29 -12.24 -2.23
CA TRP A 54 -0.73 -10.87 -1.95
C TRP A 54 -2.21 -10.80 -1.62
N ALA A 55 -3.04 -11.60 -2.28
CA ALA A 55 -4.47 -11.65 -2.00
C ALA A 55 -4.76 -12.23 -0.60
N ASP A 56 -3.87 -13.05 -0.07
CA ASP A 56 -4.01 -13.63 1.27
C ASP A 56 -3.54 -12.71 2.39
N LEU A 57 -2.80 -11.65 2.07
CA LEU A 57 -2.41 -10.67 3.07
C LEU A 57 -3.63 -9.90 3.59
N PRO A 58 -3.62 -9.46 4.85
CA PRO A 58 -4.70 -8.62 5.36
C PRO A 58 -4.91 -7.41 4.46
N ALA A 59 -6.15 -7.21 4.01
CA ALA A 59 -6.49 -6.12 3.13
C ALA A 59 -6.88 -4.88 3.91
N LEU A 60 -6.30 -3.75 3.54
CA LEU A 60 -6.70 -2.46 4.06
C LEU A 60 -7.95 -2.01 3.30
N PRO A 61 -9.04 -1.59 3.98
CA PRO A 61 -10.19 -1.05 3.27
C PRO A 61 -9.80 0.16 2.44
N SER A 62 -10.17 0.15 1.16
CA SER A 62 -9.86 1.24 0.26
C SER A 62 -10.74 2.44 0.57
N ALA A 63 -10.16 3.63 0.67
CA ALA A 63 -10.92 4.86 0.75
C ALA A 63 -11.78 5.03 -0.49
N THR A 64 -12.95 5.64 -0.36
CA THR A 64 -13.77 6.00 -1.51
C THR A 64 -13.18 7.20 -2.23
N ASP A 65 -13.56 7.41 -3.49
CA ASP A 65 -13.11 8.58 -4.23
C ASP A 65 -13.50 9.88 -3.53
N ALA A 66 -14.70 9.94 -2.95
CA ALA A 66 -15.14 11.11 -2.20
C ALA A 66 -14.26 11.36 -0.97
N GLU A 67 -13.90 10.29 -0.24
CA GLU A 67 -13.00 10.40 0.90
C GLU A 67 -11.61 10.88 0.48
N VAL A 68 -11.11 10.40 -0.65
CA VAL A 68 -9.81 10.82 -1.17
C VAL A 68 -9.82 12.30 -1.56
N LEU A 69 -10.86 12.75 -2.25
CA LEU A 69 -10.99 14.17 -2.62
C LEU A 69 -11.05 15.07 -1.37
N HIS A 70 -11.79 14.66 -0.35
CA HIS A 70 -11.84 15.37 0.92
C HIS A 70 -10.46 15.40 1.59
N PHE A 71 -9.73 14.29 1.54
CA PHE A 71 -8.39 14.19 2.10
C PHE A 71 -7.41 15.15 1.43
N ILE A 72 -7.47 15.29 0.11
CA ILE A 72 -6.65 16.23 -0.66
C ILE A 72 -6.88 17.66 -0.17
N ASP A 73 -8.14 18.06 -0.03
CA ASP A 73 -8.50 19.41 0.42
C ASP A 73 -8.07 19.65 1.86
N ARG A 74 -8.39 18.72 2.75
CA ARG A 74 -8.09 18.85 4.17
C ARG A 74 -6.59 19.01 4.44
N HIS A 75 -5.75 18.30 3.69
CA HIS A 75 -4.30 18.31 3.88
C HIS A 75 -3.56 19.21 2.90
N ALA A 76 -4.27 20.00 2.13
CA ALA A 76 -3.73 20.95 1.15
C ALA A 76 -2.70 20.31 0.20
N LEU A 77 -3.04 19.14 -0.34
CA LEU A 77 -2.14 18.38 -1.19
C LEU A 77 -2.20 18.77 -2.67
N ALA A 78 -3.16 19.60 -3.05
CA ALA A 78 -3.28 20.05 -4.44
C ALA A 78 -2.00 20.79 -4.88
N GLY A 79 -1.49 20.42 -6.05
CA GLY A 79 -0.27 21.01 -6.60
C GLY A 79 1.03 20.54 -5.94
N GLY A 80 0.97 19.57 -5.02
CA GLY A 80 2.14 19.09 -4.28
C GLY A 80 2.95 18.01 -4.99
N GLY A 81 2.57 17.66 -6.22
CA GLY A 81 3.32 16.67 -7.01
C GLY A 81 3.01 15.20 -6.72
N LEU A 82 2.09 14.90 -5.79
CA LEU A 82 1.67 13.53 -5.53
C LEU A 82 0.66 13.05 -6.57
N GLY A 83 0.83 11.83 -7.05
CA GLY A 83 -0.14 11.19 -7.92
C GLY A 83 -1.37 10.72 -7.15
N TYR A 84 -2.47 10.49 -7.87
CA TYR A 84 -3.74 10.11 -7.26
C TYR A 84 -3.65 8.78 -6.50
N VAL A 85 -2.92 7.81 -7.03
CA VAL A 85 -2.74 6.50 -6.37
C VAL A 85 -2.03 6.68 -5.03
N ASP A 86 -0.96 7.47 -4.98
CA ASP A 86 -0.23 7.73 -3.74
C ASP A 86 -1.12 8.39 -2.69
N VAL A 87 -1.91 9.38 -3.10
CA VAL A 87 -2.85 10.04 -2.20
C VAL A 87 -3.92 9.07 -1.71
N HIS A 88 -4.39 8.19 -2.60
CA HIS A 88 -5.37 7.17 -2.27
C HIS A 88 -4.86 6.22 -1.18
N LEU A 89 -3.61 5.79 -1.31
CA LEU A 89 -2.96 4.93 -0.31
C LEU A 89 -2.81 5.65 1.03
N LEU A 90 -2.38 6.91 1.02
CA LEU A 90 -2.26 7.73 2.23
C LEU A 90 -3.61 7.91 2.92
N ALA A 91 -4.66 8.22 2.17
CA ALA A 91 -6.00 8.38 2.70
C ALA A 91 -6.52 7.09 3.32
N SER A 92 -6.32 5.95 2.63
CA SER A 92 -6.75 4.65 3.12
C SER A 92 -6.04 4.28 4.43
N ALA A 93 -4.72 4.50 4.51
CA ALA A 93 -3.94 4.23 5.71
C ALA A 93 -4.37 5.13 6.88
N THR A 94 -4.63 6.40 6.62
CA THR A 94 -5.07 7.35 7.65
C THR A 94 -6.45 6.98 8.19
N LEU A 95 -7.40 6.64 7.32
CA LEU A 95 -8.73 6.21 7.74
C LEU A 95 -8.69 4.90 8.53
N ALA A 96 -7.86 3.96 8.13
CA ALA A 96 -7.69 2.70 8.85
C ALA A 96 -7.15 2.95 10.27
N THR A 97 -6.18 3.84 10.43
CA THR A 97 -5.66 4.22 11.73
C THR A 97 -6.75 4.81 12.62
N ARG A 98 -7.56 5.72 12.08
CA ARG A 98 -8.65 6.36 12.84
C ARG A 98 -9.73 5.37 13.26
N ARG A 99 -10.09 4.45 12.37
CA ARG A 99 -11.20 3.50 12.60
C ARG A 99 -10.83 2.34 13.52
N SER A 100 -9.58 1.87 13.45
CA SER A 100 -9.14 0.69 14.20
C SER A 100 -8.41 1.04 15.50
N GLY A 101 -7.96 2.27 15.65
CA GLY A 101 -7.05 2.66 16.73
C GLY A 101 -5.64 2.10 16.59
N ARG A 102 -5.36 1.31 15.56
CA ARG A 102 -4.04 0.78 15.26
C ARG A 102 -3.39 1.60 14.18
N ARG A 103 -2.21 2.11 14.45
CA ARG A 103 -1.48 2.92 13.48
C ARG A 103 -1.15 2.08 12.24
N THR A 104 -1.55 2.58 11.07
CA THR A 104 -1.13 2.07 9.77
C THR A 104 -0.23 3.09 9.12
N LYS A 105 0.99 2.70 8.85
CA LYS A 105 1.98 3.56 8.20
C LYS A 105 2.09 3.20 6.73
N HIS A 106 2.01 4.21 5.86
CA HIS A 106 2.32 4.06 4.45
C HIS A 106 3.83 4.14 4.27
N TRP A 107 4.44 3.08 3.74
CA TRP A 107 5.88 2.99 3.55
C TRP A 107 6.20 2.84 2.06
N PHE A 108 7.05 3.70 1.55
CA PHE A 108 7.50 3.67 0.17
C PHE A 108 9.04 3.77 0.13
N SER A 109 9.64 3.09 -0.86
CA SER A 109 11.06 3.19 -1.13
C SER A 109 11.29 4.42 -2.00
N GLY A 110 12.19 5.29 -1.58
CA GLY A 110 12.38 6.46 -2.42
C GLY A 110 13.38 7.39 -1.97
#